data_94daf0a92cc3b973d7c60c5641c5a59b
#
_entry.id   94daf0a92cc3b973d7c60c5641c5a59b
#
_cell.length_a   1.000
_cell.length_b   1.000
_cell.length_c   1.000
_cell.angle_alpha   90.00
_cell.angle_beta   90.00
_cell.angle_gamma   90.00
#
_symmetry.space_group_name_H-M   'P 1'
#
loop_
_entity.id
_entity.type
_entity.pdbx_description
1 polymer ?
#
loop_
_entity_poly.entity_id
_entity_poly.type
_entity_poly.pdbx_seq_one_letter_code
_entity_poly.pdbx_strand_id
1 'polypeptide(L)'
;GQELRNLICGNISEIVDFGDTQLFPDKTIYSSIVTVGKRANSNVKYSYVKSVTDLWTGYNVNSVEVKNTDLTKNPWSLTTDTNFMQLISDIRDKAVPLSKVVNIFNGIQTSAERPEKFSDKKEVYWFDYSCIESEDEKCINIERFGEHYSIEKDILKPYFKPTKASEKGMNTYSVLS
;
A
#
# COMPACT_ATOMS: atom_id res chain seq x y z
N GLY A 1 2.14 -6.57 -10.83
CA GLY A 1 1.17 -5.70 -11.25
C GLY A 1 0.29 -6.15 -12.42
N GLN A 2 -0.23 -5.20 -13.16
CA GLN A 2 -1.20 -5.40 -14.25
C GLN A 2 -0.67 -6.31 -15.36
N GLU A 3 0.55 -6.10 -15.82
CA GLU A 3 1.18 -6.89 -16.88
C GLU A 3 1.32 -8.37 -16.50
N LEU A 4 1.73 -8.65 -15.25
CA LEU A 4 1.82 -10.01 -14.77
C LEU A 4 0.44 -10.68 -14.77
N ARG A 5 -0.59 -10.00 -14.26
CA ARG A 5 -1.96 -10.55 -14.28
C ARG A 5 -2.41 -10.83 -15.71
N ASN A 6 -2.17 -9.92 -16.63
CA ASN A 6 -2.51 -10.10 -18.03
C ASN A 6 -1.80 -11.31 -18.66
N LEU A 7 -0.56 -11.57 -18.27
CA LEU A 7 0.22 -12.71 -18.78
C LEU A 7 -0.30 -14.06 -18.29
N ILE A 8 -0.72 -14.13 -17.01
CA ILE A 8 -1.13 -15.41 -16.38
C ILE A 8 -2.64 -15.67 -16.44
N CYS A 9 -3.46 -14.66 -16.78
CA CYS A 9 -4.90 -14.82 -16.98
C CYS A 9 -5.19 -15.98 -17.95
N GLY A 10 -6.19 -16.78 -17.63
CA GLY A 10 -6.59 -17.94 -18.43
C GLY A 10 -5.81 -19.22 -18.14
N ASN A 11 -4.63 -19.14 -17.57
CA ASN A 11 -3.75 -20.27 -17.30
C ASN A 11 -3.62 -20.63 -15.81
N ILE A 12 -4.31 -19.91 -14.94
CA ILE A 12 -4.29 -20.16 -13.50
C ILE A 12 -5.14 -21.38 -13.19
N SER A 13 -4.61 -22.31 -12.39
CA SER A 13 -5.34 -23.48 -11.91
C SER A 13 -5.76 -23.36 -10.45
N GLU A 14 -4.93 -22.73 -9.62
CA GLU A 14 -5.19 -22.60 -8.19
C GLU A 14 -4.57 -21.31 -7.64
N ILE A 15 -5.29 -20.71 -6.68
CA ILE A 15 -4.81 -19.61 -5.86
C ILE A 15 -5.04 -19.98 -4.40
N VAL A 16 -3.96 -20.01 -3.61
CA VAL A 16 -4.01 -20.16 -2.16
C VAL A 16 -3.66 -18.81 -1.55
N ASP A 17 -4.61 -18.23 -0.83
CA ASP A 17 -4.50 -16.91 -0.21
C ASP A 17 -4.39 -17.06 1.31
N PHE A 18 -3.35 -16.51 1.89
CA PHE A 18 -3.13 -16.51 3.34
C PHE A 18 -3.68 -15.24 4.02
N GLY A 19 -4.29 -14.33 3.24
CA GLY A 19 -4.89 -13.11 3.75
C GLY A 19 -3.90 -12.26 4.54
N ASP A 20 -4.27 -11.95 5.78
CA ASP A 20 -3.47 -11.16 6.73
C ASP A 20 -2.54 -12.02 7.61
N THR A 21 -2.50 -13.33 7.36
CA THR A 21 -1.62 -14.24 8.11
C THR A 21 -0.16 -13.92 7.80
N GLN A 22 0.60 -13.63 8.83
CA GLN A 22 2.03 -13.35 8.73
C GLN A 22 2.83 -14.65 8.67
N LEU A 23 3.21 -15.05 7.45
CA LEU A 23 3.97 -16.30 7.22
C LEU A 23 5.46 -16.17 7.54
N PHE A 24 5.99 -14.96 7.46
CA PHE A 24 7.41 -14.69 7.68
C PHE A 24 7.58 -13.88 8.97
N PRO A 25 8.36 -14.36 9.94
CA PRO A 25 8.66 -13.61 11.16
C PRO A 25 9.21 -12.21 10.81
N ASP A 26 8.79 -11.21 11.55
CA ASP A 26 9.26 -9.82 11.43
C ASP A 26 9.00 -9.13 10.09
N LYS A 27 8.13 -9.70 9.23
CA LYS A 27 7.76 -9.11 7.95
C LYS A 27 6.25 -9.00 7.79
N THR A 28 5.75 -7.80 7.63
CA THR A 28 4.34 -7.55 7.31
C THR A 28 4.14 -7.69 5.80
N ILE A 29 4.05 -8.94 5.32
CA ILE A 29 3.89 -9.27 3.90
C ILE A 29 2.63 -10.13 3.74
N TYR A 30 1.72 -9.68 2.90
CA TYR A 30 0.59 -10.49 2.43
C TYR A 30 1.09 -11.47 1.38
N SER A 31 0.86 -12.76 1.60
CA SER A 31 1.40 -13.81 0.75
C SER A 31 0.29 -14.63 0.11
N SER A 32 0.54 -15.11 -1.10
CA SER A 32 -0.32 -16.06 -1.79
C SER A 32 0.52 -17.00 -2.65
N ILE A 33 -0.03 -18.19 -2.93
CA ILE A 33 0.55 -19.13 -3.89
C ILE A 33 -0.36 -19.16 -5.11
N VAL A 34 0.20 -18.91 -6.28
CA VAL A 34 -0.54 -18.97 -7.55
C VAL A 34 0.06 -20.06 -8.41
N THR A 35 -0.73 -21.08 -8.75
CA THR A 35 -0.34 -22.18 -9.63
C THR A 35 -0.79 -21.86 -11.06
N VAL A 36 0.18 -21.81 -11.98
CA VAL A 36 -0.06 -21.48 -13.39
C VAL A 36 0.31 -22.67 -14.25
N GLY A 37 -0.62 -23.13 -15.08
CA GLY A 37 -0.43 -24.21 -16.03
C GLY A 37 -0.04 -23.74 -17.43
N LYS A 38 0.40 -24.68 -18.28
CA LYS A 38 0.64 -24.39 -19.70
C LYS A 38 -0.63 -24.40 -20.55
N ARG A 39 -1.72 -24.92 -20.02
CA ARG A 39 -3.02 -25.01 -20.71
C ARG A 39 -4.01 -24.07 -20.06
N ALA A 40 -4.89 -23.52 -20.87
CA ALA A 40 -6.00 -22.70 -20.37
C ALA A 40 -6.94 -23.56 -19.49
N ASN A 41 -7.39 -22.98 -18.39
CA ASN A 41 -8.35 -23.57 -17.46
C ASN A 41 -9.63 -22.74 -17.46
N SER A 42 -10.79 -23.43 -17.42
CA SER A 42 -12.08 -22.76 -17.30
C SER A 42 -12.31 -22.18 -15.91
N ASN A 43 -11.91 -22.95 -14.88
CA ASN A 43 -12.09 -22.61 -13.49
C ASN A 43 -10.78 -22.58 -12.74
N VAL A 44 -10.73 -21.74 -11.70
CA VAL A 44 -9.62 -21.59 -10.78
C VAL A 44 -10.13 -21.95 -9.39
N LYS A 45 -9.44 -22.85 -8.72
CA LYS A 45 -9.70 -23.13 -7.32
C LYS A 45 -9.09 -22.00 -6.48
N TYR A 46 -9.92 -21.22 -5.80
CA TYR A 46 -9.49 -20.23 -4.82
C TYR A 46 -9.68 -20.78 -3.41
N SER A 47 -8.63 -20.77 -2.64
CA SER A 47 -8.62 -21.27 -1.25
C SER A 47 -8.11 -20.18 -0.32
N TYR A 48 -8.88 -19.91 0.73
CA TYR A 48 -8.43 -19.03 1.83
C TYR A 48 -7.96 -19.89 2.99
N VAL A 49 -6.73 -19.62 3.47
CA VAL A 49 -6.05 -20.47 4.47
C VAL A 49 -5.45 -19.59 5.55
N LYS A 50 -5.78 -19.86 6.80
CA LYS A 50 -5.30 -19.09 7.97
C LYS A 50 -3.91 -19.50 8.47
N SER A 51 -3.45 -20.68 8.09
CA SER A 51 -2.11 -21.14 8.50
C SER A 51 -1.54 -22.11 7.48
N VAL A 52 -0.22 -22.23 7.44
CA VAL A 52 0.47 -23.24 6.61
C VAL A 52 0.09 -24.65 7.05
N THR A 53 -0.14 -24.87 8.35
CA THR A 53 -0.57 -26.17 8.87
C THR A 53 -1.93 -26.58 8.29
N ASP A 54 -2.89 -25.65 8.20
CA ASP A 54 -4.20 -25.93 7.61
C ASP A 54 -4.08 -26.32 6.14
N LEU A 55 -3.15 -25.70 5.41
CA LEU A 55 -2.88 -26.08 4.02
C LEU A 55 -2.40 -27.54 3.90
N TRP A 56 -1.47 -27.97 4.77
CA TRP A 56 -0.91 -29.32 4.73
C TRP A 56 -1.89 -30.38 5.22
N THR A 57 -2.70 -30.07 6.20
CA THR A 57 -3.68 -31.01 6.78
C THR A 57 -4.99 -31.05 6.02
N GLY A 58 -5.28 -30.03 5.20
CA GLY A 58 -6.59 -29.83 4.58
C GLY A 58 -7.69 -29.43 5.56
N TYR A 59 -7.34 -29.17 6.82
CA TYR A 59 -8.28 -28.73 7.85
C TYR A 59 -8.57 -27.23 7.69
N ASN A 60 -9.85 -26.83 7.88
CA ASN A 60 -10.29 -25.42 7.83
C ASN A 60 -9.93 -24.69 6.51
N VAL A 61 -9.76 -25.38 5.41
CA VAL A 61 -9.54 -24.77 4.10
C VAL A 61 -10.90 -24.47 3.46
N ASN A 62 -11.25 -23.21 3.40
CA ASN A 62 -12.41 -22.77 2.63
C ASN A 62 -12.01 -22.58 1.17
N SER A 63 -12.67 -23.30 0.26
CA SER A 63 -12.37 -23.23 -1.17
C SER A 63 -13.63 -22.95 -1.97
N VAL A 64 -13.48 -22.15 -3.03
CA VAL A 64 -14.53 -21.90 -4.03
C VAL A 64 -13.93 -21.99 -5.43
N GLU A 65 -14.78 -22.27 -6.41
CA GLU A 65 -14.38 -22.21 -7.81
C GLU A 65 -14.74 -20.82 -8.39
N VAL A 66 -13.78 -20.19 -9.01
CA VAL A 66 -13.90 -18.91 -9.70
C VAL A 66 -13.68 -19.15 -11.18
N LYS A 67 -14.52 -18.55 -12.03
CA LYS A 67 -14.29 -18.63 -13.48
C LYS A 67 -13.04 -17.89 -13.87
N ASN A 68 -12.19 -18.50 -14.67
CA ASN A 68 -10.96 -17.85 -15.13
C ASN A 68 -11.22 -16.60 -15.97
N THR A 69 -12.38 -16.51 -16.61
CA THR A 69 -12.85 -15.30 -17.33
C THR A 69 -13.03 -14.09 -16.42
N ASP A 70 -13.26 -14.30 -15.13
CA ASP A 70 -13.47 -13.23 -14.16
C ASP A 70 -12.13 -12.67 -13.65
N LEU A 71 -11.04 -13.42 -13.87
CA LEU A 71 -9.68 -13.00 -13.57
C LEU A 71 -9.09 -12.23 -14.74
N THR A 72 -9.23 -10.93 -14.72
CA THR A 72 -8.75 -10.03 -15.77
C THR A 72 -7.42 -9.38 -15.38
N LYS A 73 -6.89 -8.51 -16.23
CA LYS A 73 -5.73 -7.65 -15.91
C LYS A 73 -5.95 -6.70 -14.71
N ASN A 74 -7.21 -6.44 -14.36
CA ASN A 74 -7.57 -5.60 -13.22
C ASN A 74 -7.30 -6.32 -11.88
N PRO A 75 -7.24 -5.61 -10.75
CA PRO A 75 -7.14 -6.25 -9.44
C PRO A 75 -8.29 -7.23 -9.20
N TRP A 76 -7.95 -8.42 -8.72
CA TRP A 76 -8.93 -9.46 -8.41
C TRP A 76 -9.47 -9.24 -7.00
N SER A 77 -10.78 -9.34 -6.85
CA SER A 77 -11.46 -9.34 -5.55
C SER A 77 -11.94 -10.76 -5.29
N LEU A 78 -11.10 -11.55 -4.64
CA LEU A 78 -11.36 -12.95 -4.37
C LEU A 78 -11.80 -13.12 -2.90
N THR A 79 -12.81 -13.95 -2.69
CA THR A 79 -13.30 -14.31 -1.36
C THR A 79 -13.99 -15.67 -1.43
N THR A 80 -14.04 -16.36 -0.31
CA THR A 80 -14.79 -17.60 -0.17
C THR A 80 -16.26 -17.36 0.26
N ASP A 81 -16.61 -16.10 0.54
CA ASP A 81 -17.99 -15.69 0.87
C ASP A 81 -18.75 -15.34 -0.41
N THR A 82 -19.65 -16.21 -0.82
CA THR A 82 -20.48 -16.05 -2.03
C THR A 82 -21.45 -14.88 -1.93
N ASN A 83 -21.96 -14.56 -0.74
CA ASN A 83 -22.85 -13.42 -0.53
C ASN A 83 -22.08 -12.11 -0.71
N PHE A 84 -20.85 -12.07 -0.21
CA PHE A 84 -19.98 -10.92 -0.40
C PHE A 84 -19.59 -10.74 -1.88
N MET A 85 -19.34 -11.83 -2.61
CA MET A 85 -19.10 -11.78 -4.06
C MET A 85 -20.28 -11.16 -4.81
N GLN A 86 -21.50 -11.57 -4.49
CA GLN A 86 -22.70 -11.01 -5.11
C GLN A 86 -22.84 -9.52 -4.80
N LEU A 87 -22.63 -9.13 -3.55
CA LEU A 87 -22.65 -7.72 -3.14
C LEU A 87 -21.64 -6.87 -3.91
N ILE A 88 -20.42 -7.34 -4.08
CA ILE A 88 -19.36 -6.64 -4.85
C ILE A 88 -19.76 -6.52 -6.33
N SER A 89 -20.37 -7.56 -6.91
CA SER A 89 -20.89 -7.50 -8.28
C SER A 89 -21.98 -6.44 -8.42
N ASP A 90 -22.96 -6.45 -7.52
CA ASP A 90 -24.07 -5.50 -7.53
C ASP A 90 -23.59 -4.04 -7.37
N ILE A 91 -22.56 -3.82 -6.54
CA ILE A 91 -21.95 -2.50 -6.36
C ILE A 91 -21.24 -2.07 -7.66
N ARG A 92 -20.48 -2.96 -8.29
CA ARG A 92 -19.76 -2.65 -9.55
C ARG A 92 -20.71 -2.24 -10.66
N ASP A 93 -21.85 -2.89 -10.76
CA ASP A 93 -22.83 -2.63 -11.82
C ASP A 93 -23.56 -1.29 -11.63
N LYS A 94 -23.69 -0.82 -10.38
CA LYS A 94 -24.45 0.38 -10.02
C LYS A 94 -23.58 1.59 -9.68
N ALA A 95 -22.35 1.37 -9.23
CA ALA A 95 -21.50 2.43 -8.74
C ALA A 95 -20.62 3.05 -9.83
N VAL A 96 -20.34 4.34 -9.67
CA VAL A 96 -19.33 5.03 -10.48
C VAL A 96 -17.98 4.83 -9.82
N PRO A 97 -16.96 4.34 -10.55
CA PRO A 97 -15.60 4.22 -10.01
C PRO A 97 -15.09 5.56 -9.47
N LEU A 98 -14.52 5.54 -8.27
CA LEU A 98 -14.02 6.76 -7.61
C LEU A 98 -13.00 7.51 -8.49
N SER A 99 -12.20 6.79 -9.28
CA SER A 99 -11.25 7.37 -10.24
C SER A 99 -11.88 8.23 -11.35
N LYS A 100 -13.21 8.14 -11.54
CA LYS A 100 -13.93 9.01 -12.49
C LYS A 100 -14.39 10.33 -11.88
N VAL A 101 -14.43 10.43 -10.55
CA VAL A 101 -14.94 11.61 -9.83
C VAL A 101 -13.86 12.36 -9.05
N VAL A 102 -12.74 11.69 -8.72
CA VAL A 102 -11.62 12.30 -8.01
C VAL A 102 -10.28 11.77 -8.54
N ASN A 103 -9.26 12.59 -8.42
CA ASN A 103 -7.88 12.15 -8.62
C ASN A 103 -7.34 11.62 -7.29
N ILE A 104 -6.91 10.35 -7.28
CA ILE A 104 -6.33 9.70 -6.12
C ILE A 104 -4.82 9.59 -6.34
N PHE A 105 -4.04 10.14 -5.44
CA PHE A 105 -2.59 10.06 -5.48
C PHE A 105 -2.03 9.80 -4.09
N ASN A 106 -0.89 9.14 -4.05
CA ASN A 106 -0.13 9.04 -2.81
C ASN A 106 0.54 10.39 -2.54
N GLY A 107 0.41 10.88 -1.32
CA GLY A 107 1.22 12.00 -0.85
C GLY A 107 2.71 11.63 -0.82
N ILE A 108 3.54 12.60 -0.44
CA ILE A 108 4.98 12.36 -0.29
C ILE A 108 5.20 11.27 0.76
N GLN A 109 5.77 10.15 0.34
CA GLN A 109 6.23 9.11 1.26
C GLN A 109 7.65 9.48 1.71
N THR A 110 7.75 10.17 2.83
CA THR A 110 9.05 10.44 3.44
C THR A 110 9.46 9.23 4.27
N SER A 111 10.28 8.33 3.72
CA SER A 111 11.03 7.36 4.54
C SER A 111 12.03 8.05 5.49
N ALA A 112 12.19 9.35 5.34
CA ALA A 112 12.96 10.26 6.17
C ALA A 112 12.47 10.42 7.63
N GLU A 113 11.34 9.80 7.99
CA GLU A 113 10.86 9.82 9.37
C GLU A 113 11.78 9.10 10.38
N ARG A 114 12.72 8.31 9.89
CA ARG A 114 13.65 7.52 10.71
C ARG A 114 15.09 7.62 10.20
N PRO A 115 15.66 8.81 10.05
CA PRO A 115 17.03 8.96 9.59
C PRO A 115 18.03 8.22 10.50
N GLU A 116 17.73 8.14 11.78
CA GLU A 116 18.57 7.47 12.79
C GLU A 116 18.76 5.97 12.56
N LYS A 117 17.84 5.32 11.83
CA LYS A 117 17.88 3.87 11.60
C LYS A 117 18.51 3.45 10.27
N PHE A 118 18.60 4.35 9.30
CA PHE A 118 18.88 3.95 7.92
C PHE A 118 20.08 4.65 7.28
N SER A 119 20.61 5.71 7.88
CA SER A 119 21.74 6.44 7.32
C SER A 119 22.56 7.12 8.42
N ASP A 120 23.87 7.10 8.28
CA ASP A 120 24.80 7.91 9.06
C ASP A 120 24.72 9.40 8.69
N LYS A 121 23.93 9.73 7.65
CA LYS A 121 23.68 11.10 7.21
C LYS A 121 22.35 11.57 7.76
N LYS A 122 22.39 12.66 8.51
CA LYS A 122 21.22 13.37 9.00
C LYS A 122 20.69 14.29 7.90
N GLU A 123 19.83 13.76 7.04
CA GLU A 123 19.24 14.54 5.96
C GLU A 123 17.91 15.15 6.41
N VAL A 124 17.69 16.42 6.08
CA VAL A 124 16.48 17.15 6.44
C VAL A 124 15.57 17.22 5.21
N TYR A 125 14.54 16.36 5.19
CA TYR A 125 13.55 16.36 4.11
C TYR A 125 12.25 17.08 4.49
N TRP A 126 12.01 17.27 5.77
CA TRP A 126 10.87 18.01 6.30
C TRP A 126 11.19 18.53 7.71
N PHE A 127 10.55 19.59 8.11
CA PHE A 127 10.61 20.12 9.46
C PHE A 127 9.29 20.81 9.82
N ASP A 128 9.02 20.96 11.10
CA ASP A 128 7.89 21.72 11.61
C ASP A 128 8.33 23.07 12.20
N TYR A 129 7.39 23.91 12.54
CA TYR A 129 7.67 25.23 13.09
C TYR A 129 8.47 25.21 14.40
N SER A 130 8.44 24.12 15.15
CA SER A 130 9.20 24.00 16.40
C SER A 130 10.70 23.94 16.18
N CYS A 131 11.13 23.61 14.96
CA CYS A 131 12.53 23.56 14.58
C CYS A 131 13.10 24.92 14.14
N ILE A 132 12.23 25.93 13.93
CA ILE A 132 12.66 27.23 13.40
C ILE A 132 13.28 28.07 14.51
N GLU A 133 14.52 28.48 14.32
CA GLU A 133 15.24 29.39 15.21
C GLU A 133 15.11 30.84 14.78
N SER A 134 15.23 31.10 13.48
CA SER A 134 15.10 32.43 12.89
C SER A 134 14.70 32.37 11.42
N GLU A 135 14.18 33.47 10.92
CA GLU A 135 13.72 33.61 9.53
C GLU A 135 14.10 34.98 9.02
N ASP A 136 14.65 35.02 7.82
CA ASP A 136 14.92 36.27 7.07
C ASP A 136 14.14 36.29 5.74
N GLU A 137 14.42 37.26 4.85
CA GLU A 137 13.70 37.36 3.57
C GLU A 137 13.90 36.17 2.65
N LYS A 138 15.04 35.47 2.71
CA LYS A 138 15.46 34.44 1.77
C LYS A 138 15.52 33.06 2.40
N CYS A 139 15.87 32.96 3.66
CA CYS A 139 16.17 31.70 4.33
C CYS A 139 15.34 31.50 5.60
N ILE A 140 15.17 30.23 5.96
CA ILE A 140 14.71 29.79 7.28
C ILE A 140 15.85 29.02 7.93
N ASN A 141 16.24 29.45 9.13
CA ASN A 141 17.25 28.78 9.93
C ASN A 141 16.57 27.86 10.92
N ILE A 142 16.98 26.59 10.91
CA ILE A 142 16.39 25.56 11.76
C ILE A 142 17.49 24.85 12.57
N GLU A 143 17.12 24.38 13.76
CA GLU A 143 17.89 23.41 14.51
C GLU A 143 17.20 22.05 14.42
N ARG A 144 17.94 21.03 14.00
CA ARG A 144 17.44 19.67 13.93
C ARG A 144 18.56 18.64 14.09
N PHE A 145 18.30 17.62 14.88
CA PHE A 145 19.28 16.58 15.22
C PHE A 145 20.56 17.11 15.89
N GLY A 146 20.49 18.25 16.57
CA GLY A 146 21.63 18.93 17.18
C GLY A 146 22.52 19.65 16.18
N GLU A 147 22.05 19.91 14.98
CA GLU A 147 22.76 20.65 13.93
C GLU A 147 21.87 21.81 13.41
N HIS A 148 22.53 22.88 12.93
CA HIS A 148 21.87 24.06 12.41
C HIS A 148 21.93 24.06 10.87
N TYR A 149 20.81 24.34 10.25
CA TYR A 149 20.67 24.40 8.79
C TYR A 149 20.05 25.73 8.39
N SER A 150 20.59 26.33 7.33
CA SER A 150 19.99 27.48 6.68
C SER A 150 19.41 27.03 5.34
N ILE A 151 18.08 27.13 5.20
CA ILE A 151 17.36 26.57 4.05
C ILE A 151 16.69 27.71 3.28
N GLU A 152 16.94 27.79 1.97
CA GLU A 152 16.32 28.78 1.10
C GLU A 152 14.82 28.57 1.01
N LYS A 153 14.03 29.65 1.13
CA LYS A 153 12.57 29.60 1.09
C LYS A 153 12.02 29.10 -0.25
N ASP A 154 12.73 29.34 -1.34
CA ASP A 154 12.30 28.97 -2.70
C ASP A 154 12.19 27.45 -2.91
N ILE A 155 12.97 26.68 -2.17
CA ILE A 155 12.92 25.20 -2.22
C ILE A 155 11.93 24.60 -1.23
N LEU A 156 11.30 25.42 -0.38
CA LEU A 156 10.35 24.96 0.61
C LEU A 156 8.92 24.93 0.06
N LYS A 157 8.19 23.88 0.38
CA LYS A 157 6.77 23.76 0.09
C LYS A 157 6.00 23.47 1.36
N PRO A 158 4.82 24.09 1.52
CA PRO A 158 3.93 23.70 2.61
C PRO A 158 3.62 22.21 2.55
N TYR A 159 3.77 21.55 3.67
CA TYR A 159 3.53 20.12 3.80
C TYR A 159 2.60 19.86 4.99
N PHE A 160 1.54 19.09 4.76
CA PHE A 160 0.63 18.70 5.81
C PHE A 160 0.87 17.24 6.18
N LYS A 161 1.25 17.00 7.43
CA LYS A 161 1.36 15.67 7.99
C LYS A 161 0.24 15.46 9.01
N PRO A 162 -0.69 14.53 8.77
CA PRO A 162 -1.75 14.22 9.72
C PRO A 162 -1.16 13.43 10.88
N THR A 163 -0.74 14.11 11.93
CA THR A 163 -0.29 13.51 13.19
C THR A 163 -1.25 13.92 14.29
N LYS A 164 -1.16 13.28 15.47
CA LYS A 164 -1.90 13.73 16.67
C LYS A 164 -1.61 15.20 17.03
N ALA A 165 -0.47 15.73 16.60
CA ALA A 165 -0.11 17.13 16.74
C ALA A 165 -0.83 18.04 15.72
N SER A 166 -1.33 17.50 14.60
CA SER A 166 -2.07 18.26 13.59
C SER A 166 -3.43 18.75 14.09
N GLU A 167 -3.98 18.16 15.16
CA GLU A 167 -5.15 18.70 15.86
C GLU A 167 -4.91 20.13 16.41
N LYS A 168 -3.62 20.56 16.50
CA LYS A 168 -3.23 21.90 16.93
C LYS A 168 -2.91 22.86 15.78
N GLY A 169 -3.19 22.49 14.53
CA GLY A 169 -2.98 23.36 13.36
C GLY A 169 -1.52 23.68 13.05
N MET A 170 -0.59 22.80 13.39
CA MET A 170 0.83 22.97 13.06
C MET A 170 1.07 22.78 11.58
N ASN A 171 1.54 23.81 10.91
CA ASN A 171 2.06 23.73 9.55
C ASN A 171 3.44 23.06 9.57
N THR A 172 3.70 22.24 8.60
CA THR A 172 5.01 21.62 8.35
C THR A 172 5.53 22.06 7.00
N TYR A 173 6.83 22.07 6.83
CA TYR A 173 7.49 22.33 5.54
C TYR A 173 8.21 21.08 5.06
N SER A 174 8.17 20.83 3.75
CA SER A 174 9.04 19.86 3.09
C SER A 174 10.10 20.57 2.27
N VAL A 175 11.29 20.02 2.27
CA VAL A 175 12.37 20.42 1.39
C VAL A 175 12.24 19.64 0.09
N LEU A 176 12.21 20.34 -1.04
CA LEU A 176 12.24 19.70 -2.36
C LEU A 176 13.70 19.35 -2.68
N SER A 177 13.96 18.09 -2.92
CA SER A 177 15.20 17.60 -3.54
C SER A 177 15.07 17.57 -5.06
#